data_42c0cc1deb74b33107948e0e27b7cc14
#
_entry.id   42c0cc1deb74b33107948e0e27b7cc14
#
_cell.length_a   1.000
_cell.length_b   1.000
_cell.length_c   1.000
_cell.angle_alpha   90.00
_cell.angle_beta   90.00
_cell.angle_gamma   90.00
#
_symmetry.space_group_name_H-M   'P 1'
#
loop_
_entity.id
_entity.type
_entity.pdbx_description
1 polymer ?
#
loop_
_entity_poly.entity_id
_entity_poly.type
_entity_poly.pdbx_seq_one_letter_code
_entity_poly.pdbx_strand_id
1 'polypeptide(L)'
;ILGQSINYLTSKFDQNRVVFTAASPFGQLLLVVENLTQLVFYYIEDAITELNINEATRLTSVYSLASLTGHNASRAVSAIGEIKLSTNADAVDAPYDFVIVPNLTRLRCLNNGLTYILDLPQDEVKFSFSGKDNGTKLQIRQGVVETQTVTAKGVAIDSFSIGSPQNFYVDNFYVNVYVNGEKWTKYDSMLDMPRGDKSYMVKTGITSGIDLYFGNGNYGKIPSSGSDISVEYLVTEGANGNIRTNDPGKVQFEFIDTGFSILGDEINLNDYIDAITTHPPFFGSNPEDSNLT
;
A
#
# COMPACT_ATOMS: atom_id res chain seq x y z
N ILE A 1 -31.95 15.45 -31.91
CA ILE A 1 -33.08 15.68 -30.97
C ILE A 1 -33.65 17.07 -31.17
N LEU A 2 -32.86 18.17 -31.09
CA LEU A 2 -33.36 19.55 -31.23
C LEU A 2 -34.18 19.76 -32.54
N GLY A 3 -33.66 19.28 -33.68
CA GLY A 3 -34.36 19.34 -34.96
C GLY A 3 -35.70 18.62 -34.97
N GLN A 4 -35.78 17.47 -34.29
CA GLN A 4 -37.03 16.71 -34.16
C GLN A 4 -38.03 17.43 -33.28
N SER A 5 -37.56 17.98 -32.16
CA SER A 5 -38.41 18.76 -31.23
C SER A 5 -38.94 20.03 -31.88
N ILE A 6 -38.10 20.77 -32.63
CA ILE A 6 -38.50 21.93 -33.40
C ILE A 6 -39.52 21.55 -34.47
N ASN A 7 -39.29 20.50 -35.25
CA ASN A 7 -40.21 20.04 -36.28
C ASN A 7 -41.56 19.61 -35.69
N TYR A 8 -41.55 18.90 -34.54
CA TYR A 8 -42.78 18.50 -33.85
C TYR A 8 -43.58 19.72 -33.37
N LEU A 9 -42.89 20.69 -32.75
CA LEU A 9 -43.55 21.91 -32.28
C LEU A 9 -44.10 22.77 -33.45
N THR A 10 -43.32 22.92 -34.50
CA THR A 10 -43.75 23.62 -35.73
C THR A 10 -44.98 22.95 -36.31
N SER A 11 -45.03 21.61 -36.40
CA SER A 11 -46.17 20.87 -36.93
C SER A 11 -47.44 21.03 -36.07
N LYS A 12 -47.31 21.22 -34.76
CA LYS A 12 -48.43 21.40 -33.82
C LYS A 12 -48.95 22.84 -33.78
N PHE A 13 -48.09 23.85 -33.99
CA PHE A 13 -48.39 25.26 -33.82
C PHE A 13 -48.38 26.08 -35.12
N ASP A 14 -48.24 25.42 -36.26
CA ASP A 14 -48.18 26.08 -37.58
C ASP A 14 -49.38 26.99 -37.90
N GLN A 15 -50.56 26.68 -37.35
CA GLN A 15 -51.75 27.48 -37.51
C GLN A 15 -51.71 28.86 -36.84
N ASN A 16 -50.77 29.13 -35.92
CA ASN A 16 -50.69 30.36 -35.14
C ASN A 16 -49.52 31.29 -35.53
N ARG A 17 -48.86 31.08 -36.67
CA ARG A 17 -47.68 31.86 -37.12
C ARG A 17 -46.55 31.97 -36.12
N VAL A 18 -46.38 31.03 -35.20
CA VAL A 18 -45.28 31.01 -34.30
C VAL A 18 -44.12 30.26 -34.96
N VAL A 19 -43.09 30.98 -35.35
CA VAL A 19 -41.89 30.37 -35.95
C VAL A 19 -40.94 29.99 -34.82
N PHE A 20 -40.75 28.70 -34.60
CA PHE A 20 -39.77 28.20 -33.69
C PHE A 20 -38.41 28.07 -34.41
N THR A 21 -37.50 28.96 -34.12
CA THR A 21 -36.13 28.90 -34.61
C THR A 21 -35.17 28.69 -33.44
N ALA A 22 -34.01 28.11 -33.71
CA ALA A 22 -32.96 27.94 -32.67
C ALA A 22 -32.51 29.28 -32.04
N ALA A 23 -32.68 30.40 -32.79
CA ALA A 23 -32.34 31.73 -32.31
C ALA A 23 -33.45 32.39 -31.46
N SER A 24 -34.67 31.81 -31.44
CA SER A 24 -35.75 32.33 -30.59
C SER A 24 -35.50 32.04 -29.11
N PRO A 25 -36.00 32.87 -28.17
CA PRO A 25 -35.85 32.61 -26.74
C PRO A 25 -36.33 31.22 -26.32
N PHE A 26 -37.38 30.74 -26.95
CA PHE A 26 -37.93 29.40 -26.73
C PHE A 26 -37.01 28.32 -27.33
N GLY A 27 -36.44 28.54 -28.51
CA GLY A 27 -35.45 27.66 -29.13
C GLY A 27 -34.19 27.55 -28.28
N GLN A 28 -33.72 28.64 -27.70
CA GLN A 28 -32.57 28.64 -26.77
C GLN A 28 -32.87 27.86 -25.50
N LEU A 29 -34.08 27.97 -24.94
CA LEU A 29 -34.51 27.20 -23.78
C LEU A 29 -34.58 25.70 -24.09
N LEU A 30 -35.07 25.30 -25.27
CA LEU A 30 -35.05 23.92 -25.73
C LEU A 30 -33.60 23.38 -25.87
N LEU A 31 -32.71 24.22 -26.37
CA LEU A 31 -31.30 23.86 -26.52
C LEU A 31 -30.62 23.61 -25.16
N VAL A 32 -30.97 24.42 -24.14
CA VAL A 32 -30.49 24.19 -22.76
C VAL A 32 -31.07 22.88 -22.20
N VAL A 33 -32.36 22.62 -22.39
CA VAL A 33 -32.97 21.35 -21.94
C VAL A 33 -32.36 20.15 -22.65
N GLU A 34 -32.10 20.26 -23.95
CA GLU A 34 -31.44 19.21 -24.72
C GLU A 34 -30.03 18.91 -24.18
N ASN A 35 -29.22 19.94 -23.96
CA ASN A 35 -27.89 19.79 -23.39
C ASN A 35 -27.90 19.16 -22.00
N LEU A 36 -28.82 19.57 -21.14
CA LEU A 36 -29.04 18.97 -19.82
C LEU A 36 -29.45 17.49 -19.94
N THR A 37 -30.34 17.19 -20.89
CA THR A 37 -30.77 15.80 -21.13
C THR A 37 -29.61 14.94 -21.62
N GLN A 38 -28.80 15.44 -22.53
CA GLN A 38 -27.58 14.74 -23.01
C GLN A 38 -26.59 14.51 -21.89
N LEU A 39 -26.39 15.51 -21.02
CA LEU A 39 -25.53 15.38 -19.84
C LEU A 39 -26.03 14.30 -18.87
N VAL A 40 -27.34 14.26 -18.61
CA VAL A 40 -27.94 13.23 -17.75
C VAL A 40 -27.78 11.84 -18.37
N PHE A 41 -28.01 11.68 -19.68
CA PHE A 41 -27.79 10.40 -20.35
C PHE A 41 -26.33 9.97 -20.28
N TYR A 42 -25.38 10.88 -20.47
CA TYR A 42 -23.96 10.60 -20.33
C TYR A 42 -23.62 10.06 -18.93
N TYR A 43 -24.13 10.71 -17.87
CA TYR A 43 -23.89 10.22 -16.50
C TYR A 43 -24.56 8.88 -16.20
N ILE A 44 -25.74 8.63 -16.79
CA ILE A 44 -26.42 7.34 -16.65
C ILE A 44 -25.61 6.25 -17.36
N GLU A 45 -25.15 6.51 -18.57
CA GLU A 45 -24.32 5.57 -19.35
C GLU A 45 -23.00 5.27 -18.64
N ASP A 46 -22.30 6.32 -18.17
CA ASP A 46 -21.07 6.19 -17.37
C ASP A 46 -21.32 5.34 -16.10
N ALA A 47 -22.40 5.62 -15.37
CA ALA A 47 -22.76 4.85 -14.18
C ALA A 47 -23.09 3.38 -14.49
N ILE A 48 -23.78 3.10 -15.60
CA ILE A 48 -24.09 1.72 -16.03
C ILE A 48 -22.80 0.98 -16.44
N THR A 49 -21.92 1.64 -17.18
CA THR A 49 -20.64 1.10 -17.61
C THR A 49 -19.78 0.73 -16.37
N GLU A 50 -19.74 1.61 -15.36
CA GLU A 50 -18.99 1.37 -14.13
C GLU A 50 -19.58 0.28 -13.22
N LEU A 51 -20.81 -0.16 -13.46
CA LEU A 51 -21.44 -1.31 -12.78
C LEU A 51 -21.10 -2.66 -13.44
N ASN A 52 -20.51 -2.65 -14.63
CA ASN A 52 -20.13 -3.85 -15.36
C ASN A 52 -18.63 -4.10 -15.20
N ILE A 53 -18.23 -5.21 -14.57
CA ILE A 53 -16.83 -5.54 -14.30
C ILE A 53 -15.97 -5.61 -15.57
N ASN A 54 -16.55 -5.97 -16.71
CA ASN A 54 -15.84 -6.08 -17.98
C ASN A 54 -15.65 -4.73 -18.70
N GLU A 55 -16.37 -3.70 -18.28
CA GLU A 55 -16.40 -2.39 -18.94
C GLU A 55 -15.96 -1.26 -17.99
N ALA A 56 -15.93 -1.52 -16.68
CA ALA A 56 -15.53 -0.56 -15.67
C ALA A 56 -14.10 -0.07 -15.90
N THR A 57 -13.91 1.23 -15.94
CA THR A 57 -12.61 1.87 -16.18
C THR A 57 -12.01 2.47 -14.92
N ARG A 58 -12.83 2.75 -13.91
CA ARG A 58 -12.36 3.31 -12.63
C ARG A 58 -11.91 2.20 -11.71
N LEU A 59 -10.67 2.29 -11.20
CA LEU A 59 -10.12 1.34 -10.22
C LEU A 59 -11.05 1.14 -9.01
N THR A 60 -11.72 2.20 -8.56
CA THR A 60 -12.71 2.15 -7.47
C THR A 60 -13.87 1.21 -7.78
N SER A 61 -14.40 1.30 -9.00
CA SER A 61 -15.51 0.47 -9.44
C SER A 61 -15.07 -0.98 -9.57
N VAL A 62 -13.91 -1.22 -10.21
CA VAL A 62 -13.32 -2.56 -10.38
C VAL A 62 -13.08 -3.21 -9.02
N TYR A 63 -12.43 -2.53 -8.08
CA TYR A 63 -12.18 -3.08 -6.74
C TYR A 63 -13.46 -3.31 -5.94
N SER A 64 -14.45 -2.41 -6.07
CA SER A 64 -15.74 -2.58 -5.41
C SER A 64 -16.50 -3.80 -5.95
N LEU A 65 -16.53 -3.97 -7.28
CA LEU A 65 -17.16 -5.12 -7.93
C LEU A 65 -16.42 -6.43 -7.60
N ALA A 66 -15.09 -6.43 -7.63
CA ALA A 66 -14.28 -7.57 -7.23
C ALA A 66 -14.55 -7.98 -5.77
N SER A 67 -14.70 -7.00 -4.87
CA SER A 67 -14.99 -7.26 -3.47
C SER A 67 -16.35 -7.94 -3.23
N LEU A 68 -17.34 -7.74 -4.13
CA LEU A 68 -18.63 -8.43 -4.07
C LEU A 68 -18.49 -9.93 -4.32
N THR A 69 -17.47 -10.36 -5.07
CA THR A 69 -17.14 -11.78 -5.29
C THR A 69 -16.25 -12.35 -4.19
N GLY A 70 -15.89 -11.55 -3.18
CA GLY A 70 -14.97 -11.94 -2.11
C GLY A 70 -13.50 -11.76 -2.46
N HIS A 71 -13.17 -11.24 -3.66
CA HIS A 71 -11.80 -10.94 -4.05
C HIS A 71 -11.34 -9.63 -3.43
N ASN A 72 -10.18 -9.66 -2.76
CA ASN A 72 -9.49 -8.48 -2.26
C ASN A 72 -8.21 -8.31 -3.10
N ALA A 73 -8.21 -7.30 -3.99
CA ALA A 73 -7.09 -7.06 -4.88
C ALA A 73 -5.77 -6.95 -4.09
N SER A 74 -4.75 -7.70 -4.52
CA SER A 74 -3.46 -7.69 -3.84
C SER A 74 -2.68 -6.42 -4.19
N ARG A 75 -2.06 -5.85 -3.16
CA ARG A 75 -1.10 -4.78 -3.31
C ARG A 75 0.23 -5.35 -3.82
N ALA A 76 1.20 -4.47 -4.06
CA ALA A 76 2.55 -4.91 -4.36
C ALA A 76 3.09 -5.85 -3.28
N VAL A 77 3.95 -6.74 -3.66
CA VAL A 77 4.72 -7.60 -2.75
C VAL A 77 6.18 -7.18 -2.84
N SER A 78 6.79 -6.93 -1.69
CA SER A 78 8.21 -6.58 -1.60
C SER A 78 9.09 -7.77 -1.95
N ALA A 79 10.22 -7.53 -2.60
CA ALA A 79 11.22 -8.55 -2.85
C ALA A 79 11.89 -8.97 -1.55
N ILE A 80 12.06 -10.28 -1.35
CA ILE A 80 12.63 -10.89 -0.16
C ILE A 80 13.94 -11.58 -0.55
N GLY A 81 14.98 -11.38 0.24
CA GLY A 81 16.28 -12.02 0.08
C GLY A 81 16.84 -12.49 1.40
N GLU A 82 18.01 -13.11 1.35
CA GLU A 82 18.75 -13.57 2.52
C GLU A 82 20.20 -13.10 2.43
N ILE A 83 20.67 -12.49 3.50
CA ILE A 83 22.07 -12.11 3.67
C ILE A 83 22.70 -12.89 4.82
N LYS A 84 24.00 -13.04 4.76
CA LYS A 84 24.83 -13.55 5.83
C LYS A 84 25.71 -12.41 6.31
N LEU A 85 25.74 -12.16 7.61
CA LEU A 85 26.68 -11.24 8.20
C LEU A 85 28.02 -11.93 8.37
N SER A 86 29.10 -11.26 8.02
CA SER A 86 30.48 -11.70 8.27
C SER A 86 31.30 -10.54 8.80
N THR A 87 32.29 -10.86 9.63
CA THR A 87 33.27 -9.88 10.07
C THR A 87 34.20 -9.51 8.92
N ASN A 88 34.49 -8.23 8.77
CA ASN A 88 35.53 -7.77 7.86
C ASN A 88 36.91 -7.75 8.53
N ALA A 89 37.95 -7.33 7.81
CA ALA A 89 39.33 -7.32 8.33
C ALA A 89 39.52 -6.39 9.54
N ASP A 90 38.74 -5.28 9.60
CA ASP A 90 38.90 -4.27 10.66
C ASP A 90 38.23 -4.72 11.98
N ALA A 91 37.35 -5.73 11.92
CA ALA A 91 36.71 -6.29 13.11
C ALA A 91 37.70 -6.99 14.08
N VAL A 92 38.89 -7.33 13.62
CA VAL A 92 39.93 -7.96 14.47
C VAL A 92 40.40 -7.02 15.58
N ASP A 93 40.43 -5.72 15.29
CA ASP A 93 40.85 -4.65 16.22
C ASP A 93 39.67 -3.90 16.81
N ALA A 94 38.45 -4.42 16.67
CA ALA A 94 37.26 -3.81 17.20
C ALA A 94 37.33 -3.71 18.74
N PRO A 95 37.03 -2.55 19.33
CA PRO A 95 37.01 -2.36 20.79
C PRO A 95 35.83 -3.05 21.48
N TYR A 96 35.00 -3.76 20.72
CA TYR A 96 33.77 -4.39 21.18
C TYR A 96 33.81 -5.90 20.90
N ASP A 97 33.23 -6.70 21.81
CA ASP A 97 33.08 -8.15 21.61
C ASP A 97 31.96 -8.50 20.63
N PHE A 98 30.94 -7.64 20.58
CA PHE A 98 29.77 -7.79 19.70
C PHE A 98 29.08 -6.46 19.44
N VAL A 99 28.25 -6.45 18.40
CA VAL A 99 27.37 -5.33 18.07
C VAL A 99 25.91 -5.80 18.04
N ILE A 100 25.02 -4.92 18.47
CA ILE A 100 23.58 -5.12 18.41
C ILE A 100 23.07 -4.46 17.13
N VAL A 101 22.46 -5.25 16.27
CA VAL A 101 21.82 -4.79 15.03
C VAL A 101 20.31 -4.82 15.24
N PRO A 102 19.63 -3.65 15.26
CA PRO A 102 18.19 -3.57 15.43
C PRO A 102 17.43 -4.19 14.26
N ASN A 103 16.19 -4.62 14.53
CA ASN A 103 15.25 -4.96 13.47
C ASN A 103 14.95 -3.70 12.64
N LEU A 104 14.57 -3.90 11.37
CA LEU A 104 14.31 -2.83 10.39
C LEU A 104 15.51 -1.94 10.08
N THR A 105 16.74 -2.32 10.49
CA THR A 105 17.98 -1.66 10.05
C THR A 105 18.01 -1.61 8.53
N ARG A 106 18.23 -0.41 7.97
CA ARG A 106 18.21 -0.16 6.54
C ARG A 106 19.56 -0.49 5.92
N LEU A 107 19.51 -1.16 4.78
CA LEU A 107 20.65 -1.46 3.93
C LEU A 107 20.39 -0.87 2.53
N ARG A 108 21.45 -0.41 1.90
CA ARG A 108 21.44 -0.01 0.50
C ARG A 108 22.08 -1.09 -0.35
N CYS A 109 21.38 -1.53 -1.36
CA CYS A 109 21.97 -2.42 -2.36
C CYS A 109 22.79 -1.62 -3.36
N LEU A 110 24.07 -1.96 -3.53
CA LEU A 110 24.96 -1.25 -4.45
C LEU A 110 24.66 -1.56 -5.92
N ASN A 111 23.99 -2.68 -6.20
CA ASN A 111 23.70 -3.11 -7.58
C ASN A 111 22.53 -2.38 -8.21
N ASN A 112 21.47 -2.06 -7.44
CA ASN A 112 20.29 -1.38 -7.94
C ASN A 112 20.00 -0.03 -7.26
N GLY A 113 20.76 0.31 -6.21
CA GLY A 113 20.61 1.55 -5.44
C GLY A 113 19.40 1.60 -4.51
N LEU A 114 18.61 0.53 -4.45
CA LEU A 114 17.39 0.49 -3.64
C LEU A 114 17.68 0.20 -2.16
N THR A 115 16.77 0.64 -1.32
CA THR A 115 16.82 0.38 0.13
C THR A 115 16.11 -0.92 0.47
N TYR A 116 16.72 -1.68 1.35
CA TYR A 116 16.20 -2.91 1.95
C TYR A 116 16.23 -2.76 3.47
N ILE A 117 15.39 -3.48 4.17
CA ILE A 117 15.36 -3.55 5.62
C ILE A 117 15.67 -4.96 6.08
N LEU A 118 16.28 -5.09 7.24
CA LEU A 118 16.37 -6.37 7.95
C LEU A 118 14.98 -6.73 8.48
N ASP A 119 14.50 -7.93 8.14
CA ASP A 119 13.23 -8.48 8.63
C ASP A 119 13.57 -9.59 9.63
N LEU A 120 13.78 -9.19 10.89
CA LEU A 120 14.18 -10.09 11.96
C LEU A 120 12.95 -10.64 12.69
N PRO A 121 12.99 -11.91 13.15
CA PRO A 121 11.94 -12.48 13.99
C PRO A 121 11.93 -11.88 15.41
N GLN A 122 12.99 -11.15 15.78
CA GLN A 122 13.19 -10.49 17.08
C GLN A 122 13.48 -9.02 16.86
N ASP A 123 13.36 -8.22 17.92
CA ASP A 123 13.60 -6.77 17.84
C ASP A 123 15.06 -6.41 17.53
N GLU A 124 15.98 -7.31 17.82
CA GLU A 124 17.42 -7.12 17.60
C GLU A 124 18.14 -8.46 17.38
N VAL A 125 19.29 -8.40 16.73
CA VAL A 125 20.25 -9.52 16.65
C VAL A 125 21.59 -9.07 17.19
N LYS A 126 22.24 -9.95 18.00
CA LYS A 126 23.60 -9.76 18.49
C LYS A 126 24.57 -10.46 17.57
N PHE A 127 25.50 -9.71 17.01
CA PHE A 127 26.54 -10.22 16.15
C PHE A 127 27.89 -10.16 16.87
N SER A 128 28.57 -11.33 17.08
CA SER A 128 29.85 -11.42 17.77
C SER A 128 31.00 -11.34 16.80
N PHE A 129 32.03 -10.56 17.14
CA PHE A 129 33.29 -10.46 16.37
C PHE A 129 34.27 -11.60 16.65
N SER A 130 34.19 -12.23 17.83
CA SER A 130 35.15 -13.25 18.28
C SER A 130 34.85 -14.67 17.80
N GLY A 131 33.70 -14.91 17.14
CA GLY A 131 33.28 -16.24 16.72
C GLY A 131 33.65 -16.56 15.28
N LYS A 132 34.11 -17.82 15.03
CA LYS A 132 34.22 -18.35 13.67
C LYS A 132 32.87 -18.57 12.97
N ASP A 133 31.75 -18.40 13.68
CA ASP A 133 30.41 -18.54 13.16
C ASP A 133 29.86 -17.20 12.66
N ASN A 134 30.49 -16.72 11.64
CA ASN A 134 29.97 -15.64 10.81
C ASN A 134 28.82 -16.17 9.93
N GLY A 135 27.82 -16.81 10.53
CA GLY A 135 26.86 -17.64 9.83
C GLY A 135 25.41 -17.27 10.04
N THR A 136 25.14 -16.22 10.81
CA THR A 136 23.77 -15.79 11.03
C THR A 136 23.16 -15.31 9.72
N LYS A 137 22.21 -16.09 9.23
CA LYS A 137 21.42 -15.76 8.04
C LYS A 137 20.27 -14.90 8.46
N LEU A 138 20.13 -13.76 7.82
CA LEU A 138 19.10 -12.77 8.08
C LEU A 138 18.28 -12.54 6.84
N GLN A 139 16.98 -12.46 7.02
CA GLN A 139 16.06 -12.08 5.94
C GLN A 139 16.12 -10.59 5.72
N ILE A 140 16.14 -10.20 4.45
CA ILE A 140 16.00 -8.81 4.04
C ILE A 140 14.77 -8.66 3.16
N ARG A 141 14.16 -7.47 3.23
CA ARG A 141 12.97 -7.14 2.48
C ARG A 141 13.14 -5.77 1.82
N GLN A 142 12.79 -5.67 0.54
CA GLN A 142 12.90 -4.40 -0.19
C GLN A 142 11.85 -3.41 0.30
N GLY A 143 12.28 -2.21 0.63
CA GLY A 143 11.42 -1.11 1.02
C GLY A 143 11.88 -0.40 2.28
N VAL A 144 11.02 0.51 2.75
CA VAL A 144 11.23 1.29 3.97
C VAL A 144 9.92 1.26 4.77
N VAL A 145 10.02 1.07 6.08
CA VAL A 145 8.85 1.14 6.96
C VAL A 145 8.51 2.61 7.23
N GLU A 146 7.28 2.97 6.96
CA GLU A 146 6.71 4.26 7.30
C GLU A 146 5.66 4.10 8.38
N THR A 147 5.50 5.15 9.19
CA THR A 147 4.51 5.18 10.27
C THR A 147 3.61 6.39 10.09
N GLN A 148 2.31 6.16 10.10
CA GLN A 148 1.30 7.22 10.09
C GLN A 148 0.41 7.11 11.31
N THR A 149 0.15 8.25 11.98
CA THR A 149 -0.74 8.30 13.13
C THR A 149 -2.05 8.95 12.74
N VAL A 150 -3.16 8.34 13.17
CA VAL A 150 -4.53 8.85 13.00
C VAL A 150 -5.29 8.72 14.32
N THR A 151 -6.32 9.53 14.52
CA THR A 151 -7.11 9.52 15.75
C THR A 151 -8.44 8.79 15.55
N ALA A 152 -8.77 7.87 16.44
CA ALA A 152 -10.00 7.10 16.41
C ALA A 152 -11.24 7.99 16.63
N LYS A 153 -12.29 7.76 15.84
CA LYS A 153 -13.58 8.43 15.99
C LYS A 153 -14.46 7.76 17.06
N GLY A 154 -14.20 6.49 17.38
CA GLY A 154 -14.96 5.72 18.36
C GLY A 154 -16.32 5.27 17.87
N VAL A 155 -16.48 5.09 16.57
CA VAL A 155 -17.71 4.63 15.93
C VAL A 155 -17.60 3.18 15.47
N ALA A 156 -18.73 2.51 15.29
CA ALA A 156 -18.76 1.17 14.73
C ALA A 156 -18.24 1.19 13.28
N ILE A 157 -17.39 0.23 12.95
CA ILE A 157 -16.72 0.14 11.63
C ILE A 157 -15.94 1.44 11.34
N ASP A 158 -15.19 1.93 12.34
CA ASP A 158 -14.29 3.06 12.11
C ASP A 158 -13.28 2.70 11.03
N SER A 159 -13.09 3.59 10.06
CA SER A 159 -12.23 3.33 8.90
C SER A 159 -11.32 4.50 8.59
N PHE A 160 -10.10 4.17 8.16
CA PHE A 160 -9.06 5.13 7.81
C PHE A 160 -8.38 4.69 6.52
N SER A 161 -8.18 5.64 5.61
CA SER A 161 -7.47 5.41 4.36
C SER A 161 -6.07 6.01 4.45
N ILE A 162 -5.07 5.23 4.09
CA ILE A 162 -3.67 5.64 3.98
C ILE A 162 -3.29 5.49 2.51
N GLY A 163 -2.95 6.62 1.87
CA GLY A 163 -2.53 6.63 0.47
C GLY A 163 -1.11 6.10 0.32
N SER A 164 -0.82 5.51 -0.84
CA SER A 164 0.56 5.19 -1.20
C SER A 164 1.33 6.46 -1.58
N PRO A 165 2.61 6.60 -1.18
CA PRO A 165 3.47 7.66 -1.68
C PRO A 165 3.59 7.62 -3.21
N GLN A 166 3.89 8.76 -3.84
CA GLN A 166 4.06 8.81 -5.30
C GLN A 166 5.19 7.88 -5.73
N ASN A 167 4.94 7.06 -6.76
CA ASN A 167 5.87 6.09 -7.35
C ASN A 167 6.26 4.90 -6.45
N PHE A 168 5.57 4.71 -5.33
CA PHE A 168 5.78 3.59 -4.43
C PHE A 168 4.45 2.89 -4.14
N TYR A 169 4.53 1.68 -3.59
CA TYR A 169 3.38 0.87 -3.23
C TYR A 169 3.42 0.50 -1.76
N VAL A 170 2.27 0.30 -1.15
CA VAL A 170 2.18 -0.30 0.18
C VAL A 170 2.23 -1.81 0.04
N ASP A 171 3.14 -2.47 0.75
CA ASP A 171 3.29 -3.93 0.76
C ASP A 171 2.01 -4.63 1.22
N ASN A 172 1.72 -5.80 0.61
CA ASN A 172 0.50 -6.55 0.89
C ASN A 172 0.48 -7.18 2.29
N PHE A 173 1.63 -7.53 2.82
CA PHE A 173 1.75 -8.33 4.05
C PHE A 173 2.17 -7.51 5.26
N TYR A 174 3.07 -6.55 5.08
CA TYR A 174 3.65 -5.79 6.19
C TYR A 174 2.81 -4.55 6.52
N VAL A 175 1.79 -4.75 7.34
CA VAL A 175 0.97 -3.68 7.93
C VAL A 175 0.70 -4.04 9.37
N ASN A 176 1.18 -3.23 10.31
CA ASN A 176 0.96 -3.37 11.74
C ASN A 176 0.19 -2.17 12.28
N VAL A 177 -0.76 -2.41 13.18
CA VAL A 177 -1.57 -1.35 13.79
C VAL A 177 -1.43 -1.42 15.30
N TYR A 178 -1.15 -0.26 15.86
CA TYR A 178 -1.06 -0.05 17.31
C TYR A 178 -2.10 0.98 17.72
N VAL A 179 -2.86 0.69 18.77
CA VAL A 179 -3.80 1.64 19.36
C VAL A 179 -3.34 1.97 20.77
N ASN A 180 -3.03 3.24 21.03
CA ASN A 180 -2.40 3.70 22.26
C ASN A 180 -1.13 2.90 22.63
N GLY A 181 -0.29 2.56 21.63
CA GLY A 181 0.94 1.79 21.79
C GLY A 181 0.76 0.28 21.92
N GLU A 182 -0.47 -0.22 21.95
CA GLU A 182 -0.75 -1.65 22.03
C GLU A 182 -1.01 -2.24 20.63
N LYS A 183 -0.29 -3.30 20.24
CA LYS A 183 -0.44 -3.97 18.96
C LYS A 183 -1.78 -4.71 18.86
N TRP A 184 -2.50 -4.46 17.78
CA TRP A 184 -3.75 -5.13 17.44
C TRP A 184 -3.52 -6.26 16.45
N THR A 185 -4.46 -7.20 16.38
CA THR A 185 -4.36 -8.39 15.52
C THR A 185 -5.04 -8.17 14.18
N LYS A 186 -4.35 -8.50 13.09
CA LYS A 186 -4.88 -8.44 11.74
C LYS A 186 -5.74 -9.67 11.44
N TYR A 187 -6.91 -9.45 10.82
CA TYR A 187 -7.78 -10.48 10.26
C TYR A 187 -8.08 -10.17 8.79
N ASP A 188 -8.32 -11.21 8.00
CA ASP A 188 -8.62 -11.05 6.57
C ASP A 188 -10.09 -10.68 6.34
N SER A 189 -10.97 -11.09 7.23
CA SER A 189 -12.40 -10.77 7.19
C SER A 189 -12.89 -10.23 8.54
N MET A 190 -13.83 -9.28 8.49
CA MET A 190 -14.48 -8.77 9.70
C MET A 190 -15.26 -9.86 10.44
N LEU A 191 -15.81 -10.84 9.72
CA LEU A 191 -16.59 -11.94 10.31
C LEU A 191 -15.72 -12.91 11.14
N ASP A 192 -14.41 -12.93 10.88
CA ASP A 192 -13.47 -13.79 11.61
C ASP A 192 -12.95 -13.12 12.89
N MET A 193 -13.26 -11.84 13.11
CA MET A 193 -12.86 -11.12 14.32
C MET A 193 -13.65 -11.58 15.53
N PRO A 194 -13.00 -12.12 16.58
CA PRO A 194 -13.69 -12.50 17.80
C PRO A 194 -14.31 -11.27 18.49
N ARG A 195 -15.45 -11.48 19.14
CA ARG A 195 -16.14 -10.40 19.85
C ARG A 195 -15.25 -9.81 20.95
N GLY A 196 -15.07 -8.48 20.90
CA GLY A 196 -14.30 -7.73 21.89
C GLY A 196 -12.79 -7.84 21.73
N ASP A 197 -12.29 -8.58 20.72
CA ASP A 197 -10.88 -8.69 20.42
C ASP A 197 -10.33 -7.41 19.79
N LYS A 198 -9.09 -7.06 20.09
CA LYS A 198 -8.34 -5.95 19.56
C LYS A 198 -7.88 -6.29 18.15
N SER A 199 -8.75 -6.11 17.19
CA SER A 199 -8.59 -6.60 15.84
C SER A 199 -8.91 -5.54 14.79
N TYR A 200 -8.25 -5.67 13.64
CA TYR A 200 -8.46 -4.82 12.47
C TYR A 200 -8.37 -5.65 11.19
N MET A 201 -8.92 -5.09 10.11
CA MET A 201 -8.85 -5.64 8.76
C MET A 201 -8.24 -4.60 7.83
N VAL A 202 -7.48 -5.07 6.85
CA VAL A 202 -6.87 -4.24 5.80
C VAL A 202 -7.45 -4.62 4.46
N LYS A 203 -7.91 -3.61 3.73
CA LYS A 203 -8.27 -3.75 2.31
C LYS A 203 -7.37 -2.89 1.45
N THR A 204 -7.28 -3.25 0.18
CA THR A 204 -6.58 -2.42 -0.80
C THR A 204 -7.35 -1.14 -1.04
N GLY A 205 -6.71 0.00 -0.82
CA GLY A 205 -7.27 1.32 -1.05
C GLY A 205 -7.21 1.73 -2.53
N ILE A 206 -7.98 2.74 -2.88
CA ILE A 206 -8.17 3.22 -4.25
C ILE A 206 -6.86 3.67 -4.92
N THR A 207 -5.92 4.22 -4.14
CA THR A 207 -4.65 4.77 -4.63
C THR A 207 -3.47 3.83 -4.39
N SER A 208 -3.68 2.52 -4.50
CA SER A 208 -2.68 1.49 -4.17
C SER A 208 -2.19 1.55 -2.72
N GLY A 209 -2.90 2.30 -1.89
CA GLY A 209 -2.69 2.38 -0.45
C GLY A 209 -3.50 1.33 0.30
N ILE A 210 -3.83 1.61 1.55
CA ILE A 210 -4.60 0.73 2.43
C ILE A 210 -5.80 1.43 3.02
N ASP A 211 -6.90 0.67 3.14
CA ASP A 211 -8.05 1.02 3.93
C ASP A 211 -8.11 0.11 5.14
N LEU A 212 -8.02 0.71 6.32
CA LEU A 212 -8.10 0.03 7.60
C LEU A 212 -9.54 0.06 8.11
N TYR A 213 -10.03 -1.06 8.61
CA TYR A 213 -11.35 -1.20 9.20
C TYR A 213 -11.23 -1.82 10.59
N PHE A 214 -11.89 -1.21 11.57
CA PHE A 214 -12.00 -1.71 12.92
C PHE A 214 -13.33 -2.38 13.16
N GLY A 215 -13.43 -3.09 14.28
CA GLY A 215 -14.64 -3.84 14.63
C GLY A 215 -15.87 -2.97 14.89
N ASN A 216 -17.03 -3.64 15.00
CA ASN A 216 -18.32 -3.02 15.29
C ASN A 216 -18.86 -3.35 16.70
N GLY A 217 -18.03 -3.99 17.56
CA GLY A 217 -18.40 -4.42 18.89
C GLY A 217 -18.99 -5.84 18.97
N ASN A 218 -19.63 -6.32 17.91
CA ASN A 218 -20.03 -7.73 17.77
C ASN A 218 -18.89 -8.56 17.16
N TYR A 219 -18.23 -7.99 16.17
CA TYR A 219 -17.03 -8.50 15.52
C TYR A 219 -15.90 -7.51 15.78
N GLY A 220 -14.89 -7.92 16.55
CA GLY A 220 -13.82 -7.05 16.97
C GLY A 220 -14.23 -5.94 17.94
N LYS A 221 -13.25 -5.24 18.48
CA LYS A 221 -13.42 -4.11 19.38
C LYS A 221 -13.47 -2.80 18.60
N ILE A 222 -14.27 -1.85 19.07
CA ILE A 222 -14.26 -0.47 18.59
C ILE A 222 -13.14 0.28 19.31
N PRO A 223 -12.17 0.93 18.62
CA PRO A 223 -11.21 1.81 19.28
C PRO A 223 -11.95 2.94 20.02
N SER A 224 -11.51 3.29 21.22
CA SER A 224 -12.13 4.38 21.98
C SER A 224 -11.95 5.71 21.23
N SER A 225 -12.95 6.58 21.27
CA SER A 225 -12.85 7.93 20.69
C SER A 225 -11.65 8.68 21.29
N GLY A 226 -10.86 9.30 20.41
CA GLY A 226 -9.64 10.03 20.80
C GLY A 226 -8.41 9.15 21.01
N SER A 227 -8.48 7.82 20.82
CA SER A 227 -7.29 6.97 20.86
C SER A 227 -6.37 7.25 19.68
N ASP A 228 -5.06 7.26 19.93
CA ASP A 228 -4.04 7.35 18.91
C ASP A 228 -3.85 5.99 18.23
N ILE A 229 -4.04 5.96 16.91
CA ILE A 229 -3.83 4.78 16.08
C ILE A 229 -2.57 5.02 15.27
N SER A 230 -1.52 4.27 15.56
CA SER A 230 -0.27 4.27 14.81
C SER A 230 -0.26 3.08 13.85
N VAL A 231 -0.06 3.35 12.58
CA VAL A 231 -0.02 2.36 11.51
C VAL A 231 1.37 2.33 10.93
N GLU A 232 2.04 1.20 11.08
CA GLU A 232 3.32 0.90 10.44
C GLU A 232 3.08 0.09 9.19
N TYR A 233 3.60 0.54 8.06
CA TYR A 233 3.48 -0.16 6.79
C TYR A 233 4.76 -0.05 5.98
N LEU A 234 5.04 -1.08 5.20
CA LEU A 234 6.21 -1.12 4.34
C LEU A 234 5.87 -0.47 2.99
N VAL A 235 6.68 0.50 2.61
CA VAL A 235 6.65 1.11 1.28
C VAL A 235 7.66 0.42 0.39
N THR A 236 7.24 -0.12 -0.74
CA THR A 236 8.03 -0.95 -1.65
C THR A 236 7.93 -0.49 -3.10
N GLU A 237 8.92 -0.83 -3.90
CA GLU A 237 8.90 -0.68 -5.36
C GLU A 237 8.46 -1.96 -6.09
N GLY A 238 7.95 -2.94 -5.34
CA GLY A 238 7.42 -4.18 -5.90
C GLY A 238 8.44 -4.96 -6.73
N ALA A 239 8.13 -5.20 -8.00
CA ALA A 239 8.96 -5.97 -8.91
C ALA A 239 10.36 -5.38 -9.16
N ASN A 240 10.53 -4.06 -8.98
CA ASN A 240 11.84 -3.39 -9.15
C ASN A 240 12.85 -3.83 -8.07
N GLY A 241 12.36 -4.32 -6.92
CA GLY A 241 13.21 -4.88 -5.87
C GLY A 241 13.86 -6.22 -6.21
N ASN A 242 13.45 -6.88 -7.30
CA ASN A 242 14.02 -8.17 -7.68
C ASN A 242 15.42 -8.01 -8.28
N ILE A 243 16.36 -8.81 -7.81
CA ILE A 243 17.72 -8.85 -8.34
C ILE A 243 17.94 -10.18 -9.05
N ARG A 244 18.09 -10.10 -10.38
CA ARG A 244 18.41 -11.27 -11.21
C ARG A 244 19.93 -11.40 -11.35
N THR A 245 20.51 -12.40 -10.74
CA THR A 245 21.96 -12.70 -10.87
C THR A 245 22.18 -14.20 -10.82
N ASN A 246 23.21 -14.64 -11.54
CA ASN A 246 23.69 -16.03 -11.49
C ASN A 246 24.74 -16.22 -10.36
N ASP A 247 25.20 -15.15 -9.75
CA ASP A 247 26.21 -15.16 -8.70
C ASP A 247 25.72 -14.29 -7.53
N PRO A 248 25.07 -14.89 -6.51
CA PRO A 248 24.57 -14.16 -5.35
C PRO A 248 25.65 -13.34 -4.63
N GLY A 249 26.89 -13.84 -4.56
CA GLY A 249 27.98 -13.17 -3.87
C GLY A 249 28.43 -11.84 -4.51
N LYS A 250 27.94 -11.53 -5.73
CA LYS A 250 28.18 -10.23 -6.37
C LYS A 250 27.17 -9.17 -5.97
N VAL A 251 26.11 -9.53 -5.27
CA VAL A 251 25.14 -8.56 -4.75
C VAL A 251 25.63 -8.09 -3.40
N GLN A 252 25.97 -6.82 -3.32
CA GLN A 252 26.55 -6.20 -2.14
C GLN A 252 25.58 -5.22 -1.49
N PHE A 253 25.56 -5.22 -0.17
CA PHE A 253 24.77 -4.33 0.65
C PHE A 253 25.66 -3.53 1.59
N GLU A 254 25.32 -2.26 1.78
CA GLU A 254 25.91 -1.38 2.78
C GLU A 254 24.83 -1.00 3.79
N PHE A 255 25.20 -0.98 5.07
CA PHE A 255 24.30 -0.49 6.12
C PHE A 255 24.15 1.04 6.02
N ILE A 256 22.92 1.52 6.08
CA ILE A 256 22.60 2.95 6.16
C ILE A 256 22.55 3.38 7.61
N ASP A 257 21.96 2.53 8.46
CA ASP A 257 21.78 2.80 9.88
C ASP A 257 22.96 2.26 10.70
N THR A 258 23.11 2.77 11.93
CA THR A 258 24.12 2.34 12.89
C THR A 258 23.60 1.18 13.73
N GLY A 259 24.55 0.37 14.25
CA GLY A 259 24.29 -0.57 15.33
C GLY A 259 24.64 0.04 16.69
N PHE A 260 24.52 -0.77 17.74
CA PHE A 260 24.80 -0.32 19.09
C PHE A 260 25.75 -1.26 19.82
N SER A 261 26.64 -0.68 20.66
CA SER A 261 27.38 -1.45 21.65
C SER A 261 26.46 -1.88 22.79
N ILE A 262 26.95 -2.77 23.67
CA ILE A 262 26.24 -3.13 24.91
C ILE A 262 26.02 -1.92 25.85
N LEU A 263 26.88 -0.90 25.71
CA LEU A 263 26.81 0.32 26.49
C LEU A 263 25.88 1.37 25.87
N GLY A 264 25.33 1.09 24.66
CA GLY A 264 24.46 1.99 23.93
C GLY A 264 25.18 2.97 23.02
N ASP A 265 26.50 2.81 22.82
CA ASP A 265 27.24 3.65 21.86
C ASP A 265 26.86 3.28 20.43
N GLU A 266 26.69 4.28 19.60
CA GLU A 266 26.43 4.06 18.15
C GLU A 266 27.69 3.57 17.45
N ILE A 267 27.53 2.53 16.64
CA ILE A 267 28.60 1.89 15.88
C ILE A 267 28.22 1.91 14.41
N ASN A 268 29.12 2.39 13.55
CA ASN A 268 28.97 2.22 12.10
C ASN A 268 29.19 0.75 11.74
N LEU A 269 28.15 0.08 11.30
CA LEU A 269 28.17 -1.35 11.00
C LEU A 269 29.13 -1.69 9.85
N ASN A 270 29.28 -0.80 8.87
CA ASN A 270 30.15 -1.05 7.70
C ASN A 270 31.65 -1.12 8.05
N ASP A 271 32.05 -0.57 9.21
CA ASP A 271 33.44 -0.60 9.64
C ASP A 271 33.86 -2.02 10.10
N TYR A 272 32.91 -2.84 10.53
CA TYR A 272 33.22 -4.15 11.16
C TYR A 272 32.48 -5.33 10.51
N ILE A 273 31.42 -5.10 9.75
CA ILE A 273 30.54 -6.15 9.24
C ILE A 273 30.30 -5.99 7.73
N ASP A 274 30.49 -7.07 7.01
CA ASP A 274 30.06 -7.21 5.62
C ASP A 274 28.74 -7.96 5.53
N ALA A 275 27.81 -7.46 4.73
CA ALA A 275 26.56 -8.12 4.41
C ALA A 275 26.68 -8.87 3.07
N ILE A 276 26.90 -10.18 3.14
CA ILE A 276 27.09 -11.04 1.97
C ILE A 276 25.76 -11.69 1.60
N THR A 277 25.35 -11.53 0.36
CA THR A 277 24.09 -12.13 -0.14
C THR A 277 24.25 -13.64 -0.30
N THR A 278 23.35 -14.39 0.31
CA THR A 278 23.21 -15.85 0.11
C THR A 278 22.09 -16.19 -0.86
N HIS A 279 20.97 -15.46 -0.78
CA HIS A 279 19.87 -15.54 -1.73
C HIS A 279 19.49 -14.12 -2.17
N PRO A 280 19.63 -13.80 -3.48
CA PRO A 280 19.31 -12.47 -3.98
C PRO A 280 17.82 -12.19 -3.78
N PRO A 281 17.44 -10.92 -3.52
CA PRO A 281 16.05 -10.54 -3.39
C PRO A 281 15.22 -10.90 -4.63
N PHE A 282 14.11 -11.61 -4.40
CA PHE A 282 13.20 -12.12 -5.41
C PHE A 282 11.75 -12.10 -4.88
N PHE A 283 10.77 -12.54 -5.69
CA PHE A 283 9.34 -12.57 -5.40
C PHE A 283 8.66 -11.21 -5.26
N GLY A 284 9.37 -10.10 -5.50
CA GLY A 284 8.71 -8.80 -5.59
C GLY A 284 7.75 -8.75 -6.78
N SER A 285 6.55 -8.22 -6.56
CA SER A 285 5.54 -8.04 -7.61
C SER A 285 4.87 -6.67 -7.47
N ASN A 286 4.42 -6.15 -8.61
CA ASN A 286 3.61 -4.95 -8.63
C ASN A 286 2.19 -5.25 -8.13
N PRO A 287 1.40 -4.22 -7.78
CA PRO A 287 -0.01 -4.41 -7.45
C PRO A 287 -0.75 -5.12 -8.58
N GLU A 288 -1.82 -5.79 -8.23
CA GLU A 288 -2.74 -6.36 -9.22
C GLU A 288 -3.27 -5.25 -10.13
N ASP A 289 -3.11 -5.45 -11.45
CA ASP A 289 -3.57 -4.49 -12.44
C ASP A 289 -5.05 -4.76 -12.76
N SER A 290 -5.83 -3.68 -12.93
CA SER A 290 -7.22 -3.74 -13.37
C SER A 290 -7.39 -4.28 -14.79
N ASN A 291 -6.29 -4.34 -15.57
CA ASN A 291 -6.28 -4.81 -16.94
C ASN A 291 -6.01 -6.32 -17.09
N LEU A 292 -6.16 -7.10 -16.03
CA LEU A 292 -6.19 -8.57 -16.15
C LEU A 292 -7.48 -9.00 -16.84
N THR A 293 -7.43 -8.88 -18.14
CA THR A 293 -8.38 -9.54 -19.05
C THR A 293 -8.03 -11.01 -19.26
#